data_aa4e02ed13dd8b74f3306838adb035ac
#
_entry.id   aa4e02ed13dd8b74f3306838adb035ac
#
_cell.length_a   1.000
_cell.length_b   1.000
_cell.length_c   1.000
_cell.angle_alpha   90.00
_cell.angle_beta   90.00
_cell.angle_gamma   90.00
#
_symmetry.space_group_name_H-M   'P 1'
#
loop_
_entity.id
_entity.type
_entity.pdbx_description
1 polymer ?
#
loop_
_entity_poly.entity_id
_entity_poly.type
_entity_poly.pdbx_seq_one_letter_code
_entity_poly.pdbx_strand_id
1 'polypeptide(L)'
;MKGKIKYIVFSILVILLICLIYLIESGKIIPFDDAVYSLIAGNITEEKTRFFQFISNMSCTKCIVLLCLASLIFIKNIKTGILISVNSINSVIINSLFKRIIRRERPIVLHLIEQTGFSFPSGHAMAAMSFYGFLIYLIAKSKFNTYTKVIYIFLLSTIILLVGISRIYLGVHYASDIIGGYLTSIIYMLIYIFAVDKIKKKTKTV
;
A
#
# COMPACT_ATOMS: atom_id res chain seq x y z
N MET A 1 8.54 -25.61 -12.29
CA MET A 1 8.98 -25.04 -11.00
C MET A 1 8.51 -23.60 -10.75
N LYS A 2 8.70 -22.63 -11.67
CA LYS A 2 8.29 -21.20 -11.46
C LYS A 2 6.78 -21.00 -11.14
N GLY A 3 5.89 -21.87 -11.62
CA GLY A 3 4.44 -21.78 -11.33
C GLY A 3 4.08 -22.12 -9.88
N LYS A 4 4.62 -23.21 -9.35
CA LYS A 4 4.33 -23.66 -7.98
C LYS A 4 4.78 -22.67 -6.91
N ILE A 5 5.94 -22.02 -7.10
CA ILE A 5 6.45 -21.03 -6.16
C ILE A 5 5.48 -19.84 -6.01
N LYS A 6 4.86 -19.38 -7.10
CA LYS A 6 3.88 -18.27 -7.04
C LYS A 6 2.67 -18.59 -6.17
N TYR A 7 2.14 -19.81 -6.29
CA TYR A 7 1.01 -20.24 -5.44
C TYR A 7 1.41 -20.38 -3.97
N ILE A 8 2.62 -20.90 -3.71
CA ILE A 8 3.14 -20.99 -2.34
C ILE A 8 3.27 -19.59 -1.72
N VAL A 9 3.91 -18.65 -2.40
CA VAL A 9 4.05 -17.27 -1.91
C VAL A 9 2.69 -16.62 -1.69
N PHE A 10 1.75 -16.77 -2.62
CA PHE A 10 0.39 -16.24 -2.48
C PHE A 10 -0.31 -16.84 -1.24
N SER A 11 -0.24 -18.17 -1.05
CA SER A 11 -0.83 -18.82 0.13
C SER A 11 -0.22 -18.34 1.43
N ILE A 12 1.11 -18.17 1.49
CA ILE A 12 1.79 -17.63 2.67
C ILE A 12 1.27 -16.21 2.99
N LEU A 13 1.16 -15.32 2.00
CA LEU A 13 0.67 -13.95 2.21
C LEU A 13 -0.78 -13.94 2.73
N VAL A 14 -1.64 -14.82 2.20
CA VAL A 14 -3.03 -14.94 2.66
C VAL A 14 -3.07 -15.44 4.11
N ILE A 15 -2.28 -16.47 4.44
CA ILE A 15 -2.18 -16.98 5.82
C ILE A 15 -1.70 -15.88 6.77
N LEU A 16 -0.65 -15.12 6.40
CA LEU A 16 -0.15 -14.01 7.20
C LEU A 16 -1.23 -12.93 7.44
N LEU A 17 -2.01 -12.60 6.41
CA LEU A 17 -3.11 -11.64 6.56
C LEU A 17 -4.20 -12.16 7.50
N ILE A 18 -4.60 -13.43 7.38
CA ILE A 18 -5.58 -14.08 8.27
C ILE A 18 -5.06 -14.10 9.71
N CYS A 19 -3.81 -14.49 9.93
CA CYS A 19 -3.19 -14.49 11.25
C CYS A 19 -3.15 -13.07 11.84
N LEU A 20 -2.82 -12.06 11.03
CA LEU A 20 -2.80 -10.67 11.48
C LEU A 20 -4.21 -10.21 11.92
N ILE A 21 -5.24 -10.50 11.11
CA ILE A 21 -6.63 -10.18 11.45
C ILE A 21 -7.04 -10.86 12.77
N TYR A 22 -6.70 -12.15 12.93
CA TYR A 22 -6.98 -12.87 14.18
C TYR A 22 -6.30 -12.22 15.40
N LEU A 23 -5.04 -11.78 15.27
CA LEU A 23 -4.32 -11.09 16.34
C LEU A 23 -4.94 -9.72 16.67
N ILE A 24 -5.48 -9.02 15.67
CA ILE A 24 -6.20 -7.76 15.84
C ILE A 24 -7.51 -7.98 16.59
N GLU A 25 -8.35 -8.91 16.11
CA GLU A 25 -9.66 -9.20 16.71
C GLU A 25 -9.54 -9.75 18.15
N SER A 26 -8.48 -10.51 18.43
CA SER A 26 -8.21 -11.03 19.77
C SER A 26 -7.54 -10.02 20.71
N GLY A 27 -7.19 -8.82 20.25
CA GLY A 27 -6.46 -7.81 21.03
C GLY A 27 -4.98 -8.13 21.32
N LYS A 28 -4.48 -9.29 20.90
CA LYS A 28 -3.10 -9.76 21.18
C LYS A 28 -2.03 -8.95 20.48
N ILE A 29 -2.38 -8.14 19.46
CA ILE A 29 -1.46 -7.30 18.72
C ILE A 29 -1.16 -5.97 19.41
N ILE A 30 -1.96 -5.55 20.41
CA ILE A 30 -1.86 -4.23 21.06
C ILE A 30 -0.46 -3.94 21.61
N PRO A 31 0.21 -4.85 22.35
CA PRO A 31 1.55 -4.57 22.85
C PRO A 31 2.58 -4.27 21.77
N PHE A 32 2.45 -4.93 20.59
CA PHE A 32 3.29 -4.65 19.44
C PHE A 32 2.99 -3.26 18.86
N ASP A 33 1.72 -2.92 18.70
CA ASP A 33 1.30 -1.63 18.15
C ASP A 33 1.76 -0.47 19.03
N ASP A 34 1.62 -0.61 20.36
CA ASP A 34 2.04 0.39 21.37
C ASP A 34 3.56 0.55 21.39
N ALA A 35 4.32 -0.55 21.34
CA ALA A 35 5.77 -0.51 21.28
C ALA A 35 6.27 0.21 20.03
N VAL A 36 5.68 -0.07 18.87
CA VAL A 36 6.04 0.60 17.60
C VAL A 36 5.65 2.07 17.62
N TYR A 37 4.47 2.41 18.17
CA TYR A 37 4.05 3.81 18.33
C TYR A 37 5.02 4.57 19.20
N SER A 38 5.37 4.04 20.37
CA SER A 38 6.31 4.67 21.31
C SER A 38 7.69 4.91 20.69
N LEU A 39 8.16 3.96 19.87
CA LEU A 39 9.42 4.09 19.15
C LEU A 39 9.39 5.22 18.10
N ILE A 40 8.29 5.32 17.34
CA ILE A 40 8.18 6.25 16.21
C ILE A 40 7.75 7.64 16.68
N ALA A 41 6.81 7.73 17.61
CA ALA A 41 6.23 8.96 18.12
C ALA A 41 6.82 9.42 19.48
N GLY A 42 7.87 8.78 19.96
CA GLY A 42 8.50 9.10 21.26
C GLY A 42 9.11 10.52 21.34
N ASN A 43 9.29 11.20 20.21
CA ASN A 43 9.75 12.59 20.15
C ASN A 43 9.03 13.33 19.03
N ILE A 44 7.89 13.92 19.36
CA ILE A 44 7.07 14.73 18.46
C ILE A 44 7.61 16.16 18.45
N THR A 45 7.95 16.68 17.26
CA THR A 45 8.34 18.08 17.03
C THR A 45 7.57 18.64 15.86
N GLU A 46 7.46 19.95 15.79
CA GLU A 46 6.74 20.62 14.70
C GLU A 46 7.39 20.32 13.31
N GLU A 47 8.71 20.29 13.26
CA GLU A 47 9.46 19.99 12.02
C GLU A 47 9.21 18.56 11.53
N LYS A 48 9.30 17.57 12.44
CA LYS A 48 8.98 16.18 12.11
C LYS A 48 7.53 16.02 11.69
N THR A 49 6.61 16.72 12.36
CA THR A 49 5.19 16.69 12.04
C THR A 49 4.94 17.22 10.62
N ARG A 50 5.52 18.36 10.27
CA ARG A 50 5.46 18.90 8.89
C ARG A 50 6.03 17.94 7.86
N PHE A 51 7.17 17.34 8.15
CA PHE A 51 7.79 16.33 7.29
C PHE A 51 6.88 15.11 7.08
N PHE A 52 6.35 14.53 8.15
CA PHE A 52 5.50 13.34 8.04
C PHE A 52 4.11 13.66 7.44
N GLN A 53 3.58 14.86 7.62
CA GLN A 53 2.38 15.32 6.89
C GLN A 53 2.66 15.41 5.38
N PHE A 54 3.80 15.97 4.98
CA PHE A 54 4.21 16.02 3.57
C PHE A 54 4.32 14.61 2.97
N ILE A 55 5.02 13.69 3.65
CA ILE A 55 5.16 12.30 3.22
C ILE A 55 3.79 11.61 3.12
N SER A 56 2.93 11.78 4.12
CA SER A 56 1.56 11.23 4.11
C SER A 56 0.76 11.71 2.90
N ASN A 57 0.90 12.97 2.52
CA ASN A 57 0.21 13.57 1.37
C ASN A 57 0.60 12.94 0.03
N MET A 58 1.77 12.31 -0.09
CA MET A 58 2.17 11.59 -1.31
C MET A 58 1.26 10.40 -1.64
N SER A 59 0.46 9.91 -0.69
CA SER A 59 -0.50 8.82 -0.90
C SER A 59 -1.96 9.21 -0.57
N CYS A 60 -2.24 10.47 -0.33
CA CYS A 60 -3.61 10.94 -0.15
C CYS A 60 -4.40 10.79 -1.47
N THR A 61 -5.73 10.71 -1.36
CA THR A 61 -6.61 10.51 -2.52
C THR A 61 -6.36 11.53 -3.63
N LYS A 62 -6.22 12.81 -3.28
CA LYS A 62 -5.97 13.89 -4.26
C LYS A 62 -4.66 13.64 -5.03
N CYS A 63 -3.58 13.31 -4.32
CA CYS A 63 -2.28 13.05 -4.94
C CYS A 63 -2.35 11.82 -5.87
N ILE A 64 -2.92 10.71 -5.42
CA ILE A 64 -3.05 9.49 -6.24
C ILE A 64 -3.89 9.74 -7.48
N VAL A 65 -5.00 10.49 -7.39
CA VAL A 65 -5.81 10.87 -8.56
C VAL A 65 -4.98 11.68 -9.55
N LEU A 66 -4.25 12.71 -9.09
CA LEU A 66 -3.38 13.52 -9.97
C LEU A 66 -2.29 12.66 -10.62
N LEU A 67 -1.67 11.74 -9.88
CA LEU A 67 -0.66 10.84 -10.43
C LEU A 67 -1.26 9.84 -11.45
N CYS A 68 -2.49 9.37 -11.23
CA CYS A 68 -3.20 8.55 -12.21
C CYS A 68 -3.50 9.34 -13.49
N LEU A 69 -3.99 10.57 -13.38
CA LEU A 69 -4.20 11.46 -14.53
C LEU A 69 -2.89 11.75 -15.26
N ALA A 70 -1.82 12.07 -14.53
CA ALA A 70 -0.49 12.24 -15.11
C ALA A 70 -0.03 10.97 -15.86
N SER A 71 -0.29 9.78 -15.30
CA SER A 71 0.05 8.52 -15.96
C SER A 71 -0.69 8.31 -17.28
N LEU A 72 -1.95 8.80 -17.39
CA LEU A 72 -2.73 8.73 -18.63
C LEU A 72 -2.22 9.69 -19.69
N ILE A 73 -1.68 10.84 -19.28
CA ILE A 73 -1.20 11.90 -20.19
C ILE A 73 0.24 11.63 -20.64
N PHE A 74 1.14 11.34 -19.71
CA PHE A 74 2.59 11.30 -19.97
C PHE A 74 3.13 9.92 -20.32
N ILE A 75 2.43 8.83 -20.02
CA ILE A 75 2.88 7.50 -20.42
C ILE A 75 2.48 7.25 -21.88
N LYS A 76 3.46 7.09 -22.78
CA LYS A 76 3.24 6.86 -24.23
C LYS A 76 2.20 5.77 -24.53
N ASN A 77 2.17 4.71 -23.72
CA ASN A 77 1.18 3.65 -23.86
C ASN A 77 0.01 3.88 -22.93
N ILE A 78 -1.07 4.47 -23.43
CA ILE A 78 -2.30 4.77 -22.69
C ILE A 78 -2.85 3.55 -21.94
N LYS A 79 -2.71 2.32 -22.49
CA LYS A 79 -3.13 1.07 -21.82
C LYS A 79 -2.40 0.89 -20.49
N THR A 80 -1.14 1.31 -20.38
CA THR A 80 -0.38 1.25 -19.13
C THR A 80 -0.91 2.25 -18.10
N GLY A 81 -1.22 3.48 -18.52
CA GLY A 81 -1.87 4.48 -17.63
C GLY A 81 -3.23 4.00 -17.12
N ILE A 82 -4.04 3.38 -18.01
CA ILE A 82 -5.32 2.77 -17.61
C ILE A 82 -5.11 1.67 -16.57
N LEU A 83 -4.12 0.79 -16.77
CA LEU A 83 -3.83 -0.28 -15.81
C LEU A 83 -3.41 0.27 -14.44
N ILE A 84 -2.61 1.35 -14.39
CA ILE A 84 -2.23 2.03 -13.14
C ILE A 84 -3.47 2.58 -12.44
N SER A 85 -4.34 3.28 -13.18
CA SER A 85 -5.56 3.89 -12.65
C SER A 85 -6.55 2.85 -12.12
N VAL A 86 -6.81 1.78 -12.89
CA VAL A 86 -7.70 0.67 -12.47
C VAL A 86 -7.14 -0.03 -11.23
N ASN A 87 -5.82 -0.26 -11.17
CA ASN A 87 -5.18 -0.83 -9.99
C ASN A 87 -5.39 0.05 -8.73
N SER A 88 -5.27 1.37 -8.86
CA SER A 88 -5.48 2.32 -7.76
C SER A 88 -6.94 2.38 -7.32
N ILE A 89 -7.90 2.36 -8.25
CA ILE A 89 -9.34 2.32 -7.95
C ILE A 89 -9.69 1.04 -7.19
N ASN A 90 -9.21 -0.12 -7.65
CA ASN A 90 -9.44 -1.39 -6.97
C ASN A 90 -8.91 -1.38 -5.53
N SER A 91 -7.78 -0.72 -5.27
CA SER A 91 -7.24 -0.55 -3.92
C SER A 91 -8.23 0.19 -3.01
N VAL A 92 -8.84 1.26 -3.49
CA VAL A 92 -9.84 2.03 -2.72
C VAL A 92 -11.06 1.18 -2.41
N ILE A 93 -11.57 0.44 -3.39
CA ILE A 93 -12.74 -0.45 -3.22
C ILE A 93 -12.43 -1.52 -2.17
N ILE A 94 -11.29 -2.21 -2.30
CA ILE A 94 -10.87 -3.26 -1.37
C ILE A 94 -10.66 -2.69 0.04
N ASN A 95 -10.02 -1.53 0.17
CA ASN A 95 -9.86 -0.86 1.46
C ASN A 95 -11.21 -0.58 2.13
N SER A 96 -12.17 -0.05 1.37
CA SER A 96 -13.50 0.26 1.88
C SER A 96 -14.27 -1.00 2.33
N LEU A 97 -14.11 -2.12 1.62
CA LEU A 97 -14.70 -3.40 2.02
C LEU A 97 -14.12 -3.91 3.33
N PHE A 98 -12.78 -3.96 3.44
CA PHE A 98 -12.12 -4.41 4.68
C PHE A 98 -12.48 -3.54 5.88
N LYS A 99 -12.52 -2.22 5.71
CA LYS A 99 -12.94 -1.30 6.78
C LYS A 99 -14.34 -1.58 7.31
N ARG A 100 -15.28 -1.90 6.42
CA ARG A 100 -16.67 -2.23 6.80
C ARG A 100 -16.79 -3.60 7.47
N ILE A 101 -15.91 -4.54 7.16
CA ILE A 101 -15.91 -5.90 7.74
C ILE A 101 -15.24 -5.87 9.11
N ILE A 102 -14.01 -5.38 9.20
CA ILE A 102 -13.17 -5.47 10.42
C ILE A 102 -13.56 -4.41 11.46
N ARG A 103 -13.97 -3.20 11.04
CA ARG A 103 -14.47 -2.10 11.90
C ARG A 103 -13.55 -1.75 13.08
N ARG A 104 -12.24 -1.91 12.92
CA ARG A 104 -11.28 -1.59 13.97
C ARG A 104 -11.29 -0.09 14.28
N GLU A 105 -11.40 0.29 15.54
CA GLU A 105 -11.26 1.66 15.99
C GLU A 105 -9.83 2.17 15.83
N ARG A 106 -9.67 3.50 15.78
CA ARG A 106 -8.35 4.13 15.68
C ARG A 106 -7.63 4.14 17.00
N PRO A 107 -6.28 4.32 17.01
CA PRO A 107 -5.51 4.47 18.23
C PRO A 107 -6.06 5.60 19.14
N ILE A 108 -6.11 5.36 20.45
CA ILE A 108 -6.46 6.37 21.45
C ILE A 108 -5.16 7.06 21.90
N VAL A 109 -4.58 7.85 21.02
CA VAL A 109 -3.34 8.60 21.23
C VAL A 109 -3.49 10.02 20.69
N LEU A 110 -2.45 10.86 20.84
CA LEU A 110 -2.45 12.20 20.28
C LEU A 110 -2.52 12.12 18.72
N HIS A 111 -3.65 12.53 18.16
CA HIS A 111 -3.79 12.68 16.71
C HIS A 111 -3.25 14.04 16.26
N LEU A 112 -2.20 14.02 15.44
CA LEU A 112 -1.58 15.23 14.89
C LEU A 112 -2.29 15.74 13.62
N ILE A 113 -3.27 14.96 13.12
CA ILE A 113 -4.17 15.31 12.00
C ILE A 113 -5.55 14.71 12.26
N GLU A 114 -6.57 15.33 11.68
CA GLU A 114 -7.92 14.76 11.71
C GLU A 114 -8.04 13.59 10.74
N GLN A 115 -8.65 12.51 11.19
CA GLN A 115 -8.93 11.34 10.37
C GLN A 115 -10.17 10.62 10.89
N THR A 116 -11.13 10.36 10.01
CA THR A 116 -12.40 9.72 10.34
C THR A 116 -12.49 8.26 9.87
N GLY A 117 -13.49 7.55 10.35
CA GLY A 117 -13.79 6.16 9.97
C GLY A 117 -12.84 5.14 10.58
N PHE A 118 -13.01 3.87 10.22
CA PHE A 118 -12.28 2.74 10.79
C PHE A 118 -10.78 2.75 10.44
N SER A 119 -9.98 2.12 11.33
CA SER A 119 -8.53 2.11 11.24
C SER A 119 -8.00 1.08 10.24
N PHE A 120 -8.44 -0.18 10.33
CA PHE A 120 -7.90 -1.29 9.55
C PHE A 120 -8.63 -1.52 8.22
N PRO A 121 -7.89 -1.80 7.14
CA PRO A 121 -6.46 -1.53 6.95
C PRO A 121 -6.21 -0.05 6.62
N SER A 122 -4.96 0.41 6.75
CA SER A 122 -4.60 1.80 6.43
C SER A 122 -4.77 2.11 4.94
N GLY A 123 -5.65 3.08 4.63
CA GLY A 123 -5.91 3.50 3.24
C GLY A 123 -4.70 4.14 2.56
N HIS A 124 -3.90 4.93 3.29
CA HIS A 124 -2.66 5.53 2.76
C HIS A 124 -1.60 4.47 2.46
N ALA A 125 -1.44 3.47 3.34
CA ALA A 125 -0.53 2.35 3.11
C ALA A 125 -0.96 1.54 1.88
N MET A 126 -2.26 1.25 1.75
CA MET A 126 -2.81 0.55 0.58
C MET A 126 -2.62 1.36 -0.70
N ALA A 127 -2.91 2.65 -0.69
CA ALA A 127 -2.74 3.52 -1.85
C ALA A 127 -1.27 3.62 -2.28
N ALA A 128 -0.34 3.82 -1.33
CA ALA A 128 1.08 3.85 -1.61
C ALA A 128 1.59 2.52 -2.19
N MET A 129 1.27 1.40 -1.56
CA MET A 129 1.70 0.08 -2.03
C MET A 129 1.09 -0.24 -3.40
N SER A 130 -0.18 0.07 -3.63
CA SER A 130 -0.84 -0.21 -4.89
C SER A 130 -0.29 0.64 -6.03
N PHE A 131 -0.14 1.95 -5.82
CA PHE A 131 0.34 2.84 -6.87
C PHE A 131 1.85 2.67 -7.10
N TYR A 132 2.67 2.94 -6.09
CA TYR A 132 4.12 2.89 -6.22
C TYR A 132 4.64 1.46 -6.38
N GLY A 133 4.05 0.46 -5.71
CA GLY A 133 4.39 -0.95 -5.89
C GLY A 133 4.08 -1.47 -7.30
N PHE A 134 2.98 -1.02 -7.91
CA PHE A 134 2.71 -1.35 -9.30
C PHE A 134 3.67 -0.67 -10.27
N LEU A 135 4.11 0.56 -9.98
CA LEU A 135 5.19 1.20 -10.74
C LEU A 135 6.51 0.42 -10.61
N ILE A 136 6.86 -0.06 -9.42
CA ILE A 136 8.03 -0.94 -9.22
C ILE A 136 7.93 -2.17 -10.12
N TYR A 137 6.78 -2.84 -10.17
CA TYR A 137 6.55 -3.97 -11.06
C TYR A 137 6.77 -3.62 -12.53
N LEU A 138 6.24 -2.47 -12.99
CA LEU A 138 6.42 -2.01 -14.38
C LEU A 138 7.88 -1.67 -14.69
N ILE A 139 8.59 -1.00 -13.77
CA ILE A 139 10.01 -0.67 -13.90
C ILE A 139 10.86 -1.94 -13.95
N ALA A 140 10.59 -2.92 -13.09
CA ALA A 140 11.30 -4.20 -13.09
C ALA A 140 11.18 -4.93 -14.45
N LYS A 141 10.02 -4.82 -15.11
CA LYS A 141 9.77 -5.39 -16.46
C LYS A 141 10.18 -4.49 -17.62
N SER A 142 10.60 -3.25 -17.38
CA SER A 142 10.99 -2.30 -18.42
C SER A 142 12.31 -2.69 -19.09
N LYS A 143 12.68 -1.96 -20.16
CA LYS A 143 13.98 -2.08 -20.84
C LYS A 143 15.06 -1.18 -20.22
N PHE A 144 14.82 -0.52 -19.08
CA PHE A 144 15.83 0.26 -18.40
C PHE A 144 17.04 -0.61 -18.03
N ASN A 145 18.22 0.01 -17.99
CA ASN A 145 19.42 -0.67 -17.48
C ASN A 145 19.27 -1.01 -15.97
N THR A 146 20.06 -1.93 -15.50
CA THR A 146 19.98 -2.45 -14.11
C THR A 146 20.16 -1.34 -13.08
N TYR A 147 21.11 -0.42 -13.29
CA TYR A 147 21.37 0.69 -12.37
C TYR A 147 20.15 1.60 -12.21
N THR A 148 19.56 2.04 -13.31
CA THR A 148 18.34 2.85 -13.32
C THR A 148 17.17 2.13 -12.62
N LYS A 149 16.99 0.82 -12.85
CA LYS A 149 15.96 0.04 -12.15
C LYS A 149 16.17 0.04 -10.65
N VAL A 150 17.39 -0.21 -10.19
CA VAL A 150 17.71 -0.26 -8.76
C VAL A 150 17.41 1.08 -8.10
N ILE A 151 17.80 2.20 -8.71
CA ILE A 151 17.52 3.54 -8.16
C ILE A 151 16.01 3.78 -8.02
N TYR A 152 15.23 3.59 -9.09
CA TYR A 152 13.79 3.84 -9.02
C TYR A 152 13.07 2.90 -8.07
N ILE A 153 13.42 1.62 -8.03
CA ILE A 153 12.85 0.65 -7.09
C ILE A 153 13.16 1.06 -5.66
N PHE A 154 14.41 1.46 -5.38
CA PHE A 154 14.81 1.94 -4.05
C PHE A 154 14.00 3.18 -3.63
N LEU A 155 13.92 4.20 -4.48
CA LEU A 155 13.19 5.44 -4.20
C LEU A 155 11.70 5.17 -3.94
N LEU A 156 11.05 4.40 -4.80
CA LEU A 156 9.63 4.09 -4.65
C LEU A 156 9.35 3.21 -3.41
N SER A 157 10.23 2.27 -3.10
CA SER A 157 10.13 1.45 -1.88
C SER A 157 10.29 2.31 -0.63
N THR A 158 11.21 3.27 -0.65
CA THR A 158 11.40 4.23 0.45
C THR A 158 10.14 5.09 0.67
N ILE A 159 9.51 5.57 -0.41
CA ILE A 159 8.24 6.31 -0.31
C ILE A 159 7.16 5.45 0.34
N ILE A 160 6.99 4.20 -0.09
CA ILE A 160 6.00 3.27 0.49
C ILE A 160 6.22 3.13 1.99
N LEU A 161 7.45 2.85 2.43
CA LEU A 161 7.78 2.68 3.84
C LEU A 161 7.57 3.96 4.65
N LEU A 162 8.04 5.10 4.15
CA LEU A 162 7.88 6.39 4.83
C LEU A 162 6.41 6.79 4.96
N VAL A 163 5.58 6.53 3.95
CA VAL A 163 4.13 6.73 4.05
C VAL A 163 3.55 5.91 5.20
N GLY A 164 3.90 4.63 5.33
CA GLY A 164 3.44 3.82 6.45
C GLY A 164 3.87 4.38 7.81
N ILE A 165 5.16 4.71 7.95
CA ILE A 165 5.71 5.31 9.17
C ILE A 165 5.00 6.63 9.51
N SER A 166 4.72 7.46 8.51
CA SER A 166 4.03 8.73 8.71
C SER A 166 2.65 8.57 9.36
N ARG A 167 1.92 7.50 9.03
CA ARG A 167 0.58 7.26 9.59
C ARG A 167 0.61 6.85 11.07
N ILE A 168 1.69 6.16 11.48
CA ILE A 168 1.93 5.80 12.88
C ILE A 168 2.36 7.05 13.65
N TYR A 169 3.33 7.82 13.13
CA TYR A 169 3.80 9.06 13.75
C TYR A 169 2.65 10.07 13.97
N LEU A 170 1.79 10.22 12.97
CA LEU A 170 0.64 11.13 13.04
C LEU A 170 -0.48 10.62 13.99
N GLY A 171 -0.33 9.45 14.61
CA GLY A 171 -1.24 8.90 15.61
C GLY A 171 -2.55 8.33 15.06
N VAL A 172 -2.72 8.22 13.75
CA VAL A 172 -4.01 7.90 13.13
C VAL A 172 -4.18 6.44 12.74
N HIS A 173 -3.11 5.63 12.79
CA HIS A 173 -3.13 4.20 12.50
C HIS A 173 -2.15 3.43 13.39
N TYR A 174 -2.51 2.20 13.72
CA TYR A 174 -1.62 1.23 14.32
C TYR A 174 -0.58 0.71 13.31
N ALA A 175 0.56 0.21 13.81
CA ALA A 175 1.57 -0.43 12.95
C ALA A 175 0.99 -1.64 12.21
N SER A 176 0.16 -2.43 12.87
CA SER A 176 -0.53 -3.57 12.28
C SER A 176 -1.53 -3.19 11.18
N ASP A 177 -2.13 -1.98 11.21
CA ASP A 177 -2.96 -1.47 10.10
C ASP A 177 -2.13 -1.22 8.84
N ILE A 178 -0.88 -0.76 9.02
CA ILE A 178 0.06 -0.53 7.91
C ILE A 178 0.49 -1.86 7.30
N ILE A 179 0.89 -2.82 8.14
CA ILE A 179 1.26 -4.17 7.70
C ILE A 179 0.09 -4.82 6.96
N GLY A 180 -1.13 -4.74 7.53
CA GLY A 180 -2.35 -5.24 6.90
C GLY A 180 -2.64 -4.57 5.56
N GLY A 181 -2.44 -3.25 5.46
CA GLY A 181 -2.57 -2.51 4.21
C GLY A 181 -1.60 -2.97 3.13
N TYR A 182 -0.33 -3.19 3.49
CA TYR A 182 0.67 -3.71 2.56
C TYR A 182 0.36 -5.14 2.12
N LEU A 183 0.06 -6.04 3.05
CA LEU A 183 -0.29 -7.43 2.74
C LEU A 183 -1.51 -7.50 1.82
N THR A 184 -2.59 -6.80 2.16
CA THR A 184 -3.81 -6.75 1.34
C THR A 184 -3.50 -6.25 -0.07
N SER A 185 -2.69 -5.18 -0.19
CA SER A 185 -2.32 -4.62 -1.50
C SER A 185 -1.46 -5.58 -2.32
N ILE A 186 -0.50 -6.26 -1.72
CA ILE A 186 0.35 -7.23 -2.43
C ILE A 186 -0.50 -8.41 -2.92
N ILE A 187 -1.38 -8.95 -2.07
CA ILE A 187 -2.25 -10.08 -2.41
C ILE A 187 -3.14 -9.73 -3.61
N TYR A 188 -3.88 -8.62 -3.54
CA TYR A 188 -4.76 -8.25 -4.64
C TYR A 188 -3.97 -7.88 -5.91
N MET A 189 -2.83 -7.22 -5.78
CA MET A 189 -1.98 -6.84 -6.92
C MET A 189 -1.41 -8.06 -7.64
N LEU A 190 -1.09 -9.15 -6.93
CA LEU A 190 -0.73 -10.42 -7.56
C LEU A 190 -1.88 -10.99 -8.39
N ILE A 191 -3.11 -10.95 -7.88
CA ILE A 191 -4.32 -11.36 -8.61
C ILE A 191 -4.52 -10.48 -9.84
N TYR A 192 -4.42 -9.15 -9.68
CA TYR A 192 -4.58 -8.16 -10.74
C TYR A 192 -3.57 -8.37 -11.88
N ILE A 193 -2.28 -8.53 -11.54
CA ILE A 193 -1.22 -8.79 -12.51
C ILE A 193 -1.48 -10.10 -13.26
N PHE A 194 -1.88 -11.15 -12.56
CA PHE A 194 -2.21 -12.42 -13.20
C PHE A 194 -3.37 -12.29 -14.19
N ALA A 195 -4.43 -11.58 -13.83
CA ALA A 195 -5.58 -11.32 -14.69
C ALA A 195 -5.16 -10.53 -15.95
N VAL A 196 -4.37 -9.46 -15.79
CA VAL A 196 -3.84 -8.65 -16.89
C VAL A 196 -2.96 -9.47 -17.83
N ASP A 197 -2.05 -10.28 -17.30
CA ASP A 197 -1.17 -11.11 -18.11
C ASP A 197 -1.97 -12.19 -18.89
N LYS A 198 -3.03 -12.73 -18.32
CA LYS A 198 -3.93 -13.69 -19.01
C LYS A 198 -4.69 -13.04 -20.16
N ILE A 199 -5.23 -11.83 -19.96
CA ILE A 199 -5.93 -11.06 -21.00
C ILE A 199 -4.97 -10.74 -22.15
N LYS A 200 -3.76 -10.25 -21.86
CA LYS A 200 -2.75 -9.92 -22.88
C LYS A 200 -2.32 -11.12 -23.72
N LYS A 201 -2.26 -12.32 -23.15
CA LYS A 201 -1.96 -13.54 -23.90
C LYS A 201 -3.09 -13.90 -24.86
N LYS A 202 -4.36 -13.78 -24.41
CA LYS A 202 -5.53 -14.10 -25.23
C LYS A 202 -5.67 -13.17 -26.45
N THR A 203 -5.31 -11.88 -26.30
CA THR A 203 -5.37 -10.89 -27.38
C THR A 203 -4.21 -11.00 -28.39
N LYS A 204 -3.16 -11.75 -28.09
CA LYS A 204 -2.05 -12.01 -29.04
C LYS A 204 -2.24 -13.29 -29.85
N THR A 205 -3.21 -14.11 -29.51
CA THR A 205 -3.54 -15.39 -30.18
C THR A 205 -4.74 -15.28 -31.11
N VAL A 206 -5.35 -14.12 -31.21
CA VAL A 206 -6.35 -13.71 -32.19
C VAL A 206 -5.72 -12.66 -33.12
#